data_ae9ba566c6b6bfa045e3654624d59f27
#
_entry.id   ae9ba566c6b6bfa045e3654624d59f27
#
_cell.length_a   1.000
_cell.length_b   1.000
_cell.length_c   1.000
_cell.angle_alpha   90.00
_cell.angle_beta   90.00
_cell.angle_gamma   90.00
#
_symmetry.space_group_name_H-M   'P 1'
#
loop_
_entity.id
_entity.type
_entity.pdbx_description
1 polymer ?
#
loop_
_entity_poly.entity_id
_entity_poly.type
_entity_poly.pdbx_seq_one_letter_code
_entity_poly.pdbx_strand_id
1 'polypeptide(L)'
;MTADPQFENIRAWPFEEATKLASRMAATGKAEALFETGYGPSGLPHIGTFGEVARTSWVRRAFARLTGLPSRLLAFSDDMDGLRKVPDNIPNRELLVPHLGQPLTRIPDPFGTHPSFGAHNNARLRSFLDEFGFEYEFASSTDYYASGRFDAALLRMLTLHEEVRDVILPTLGPDRRATYSPFLPIHPRTGVVMQVPVEATNLDAGTIIWTDPDTGERFETPVTGGHCKAQWKADWAMRWHALGVDYEMSGKDLIDSVKLSSRICRVLGSEPPVSFTYELFNDAQGQKISKSKGNGLTIEQWLEYGPPESLAHFMFGSPGSAKRLYKEVIPRAVDDWLAQLAKLRAQNDPANPAWHIHAGQVPNFAPPPVSYATLLNLAGIANTDDPERLWAYLRKYHPGLTPEGEPVLDRLVRNACAYWRDFIAPERKFRAATPEEAEAMRALIAILLERAPEFSALPAGAEREAAMQNAVYDAGRRPPFAVPNKDGSLGVGRAWFSALYEVLLGKSEGPRFGGTIAVMGVPETVALIENALARGHAPG
;
A
#
# COMPACT_ATOMS: atom_id res chain seq x y z
N MET A 1 -5.30 13.07 -27.34
CA MET A 1 -6.67 12.58 -27.11
C MET A 1 -7.54 13.81 -26.88
N THR A 2 -8.76 13.86 -27.39
CA THR A 2 -9.72 14.93 -27.08
C THR A 2 -10.39 14.63 -25.74
N ALA A 3 -10.73 15.67 -24.97
CA ALA A 3 -11.54 15.56 -23.75
C ALA A 3 -12.84 14.78 -24.06
N ASP A 4 -13.20 13.86 -23.17
CA ASP A 4 -14.40 13.04 -23.33
C ASP A 4 -15.43 13.47 -22.28
N PRO A 5 -16.60 14.04 -22.70
CA PRO A 5 -17.62 14.56 -21.79
C PRO A 5 -18.18 13.53 -20.80
N GLN A 6 -18.07 12.23 -21.09
CA GLN A 6 -18.53 11.19 -20.17
C GLN A 6 -17.77 11.18 -18.83
N PHE A 7 -16.55 11.75 -18.77
CA PHE A 7 -15.74 11.83 -17.55
C PHE A 7 -15.98 13.14 -16.75
N GLU A 8 -16.78 14.04 -17.26
CA GLU A 8 -17.24 15.20 -16.49
C GLU A 8 -18.18 14.73 -15.38
N ASN A 9 -18.03 15.26 -14.18
CA ASN A 9 -18.89 14.98 -13.01
C ASN A 9 -18.76 13.57 -12.40
N ILE A 10 -17.70 12.81 -12.69
CA ILE A 10 -17.42 11.55 -12.00
C ILE A 10 -17.10 11.82 -10.53
N ARG A 11 -17.89 11.22 -9.63
CA ARG A 11 -17.71 11.34 -8.17
C ARG A 11 -16.74 10.27 -7.67
N ALA A 12 -15.46 10.44 -8.01
CA ALA A 12 -14.36 9.65 -7.47
C ALA A 12 -13.19 10.59 -7.19
N TRP A 13 -12.52 10.41 -6.07
CA TRP A 13 -11.46 11.33 -5.63
C TRP A 13 -10.34 11.56 -6.68
N PRO A 14 -9.93 10.58 -7.54
CA PRO A 14 -8.94 10.87 -8.57
C PRO A 14 -9.44 11.87 -9.62
N PHE A 15 -10.74 11.84 -9.95
CA PHE A 15 -11.34 12.82 -10.86
C PHE A 15 -11.52 14.20 -10.21
N GLU A 16 -11.80 14.26 -8.91
CA GLU A 16 -11.86 15.52 -8.15
C GLU A 16 -10.48 16.20 -8.14
N GLU A 17 -9.41 15.46 -7.91
CA GLU A 17 -8.04 15.97 -8.00
C GLU A 17 -7.64 16.35 -9.44
N ALA A 18 -8.01 15.54 -10.41
CA ALA A 18 -7.79 15.81 -11.83
C ALA A 18 -8.49 17.13 -12.28
N THR A 19 -9.67 17.42 -11.74
CA THR A 19 -10.40 18.68 -12.02
C THR A 19 -9.65 19.89 -11.49
N LYS A 20 -9.06 19.81 -10.30
CA LYS A 20 -8.21 20.89 -9.74
C LYS A 20 -7.00 21.15 -10.63
N LEU A 21 -6.35 20.06 -11.08
CA LEU A 21 -5.21 20.15 -11.99
C LEU A 21 -5.62 20.70 -13.36
N ALA A 22 -6.76 20.28 -13.92
CA ALA A 22 -7.28 20.79 -15.18
C ALA A 22 -7.51 22.31 -15.12
N SER A 23 -8.04 22.83 -14.01
CA SER A 23 -8.21 24.26 -13.78
C SER A 23 -6.86 25.01 -13.76
N ARG A 24 -5.83 24.43 -13.14
CA ARG A 24 -4.46 24.98 -13.17
C ARG A 24 -3.90 25.02 -14.60
N MET A 25 -4.04 23.92 -15.34
CA MET A 25 -3.54 23.83 -16.72
C MET A 25 -4.21 24.87 -17.64
N ALA A 26 -5.52 25.06 -17.50
CA ALA A 26 -6.25 26.08 -18.22
C ALA A 26 -5.76 27.51 -17.87
N ALA A 27 -5.47 27.78 -16.60
CA ALA A 27 -4.97 29.07 -16.15
C ALA A 27 -3.52 29.36 -16.61
N THR A 28 -2.67 28.33 -16.73
CA THR A 28 -1.27 28.47 -17.13
C THR A 28 -1.03 28.33 -18.62
N GLY A 29 -1.97 27.77 -19.37
CA GLY A 29 -1.84 27.52 -20.81
C GLY A 29 -0.81 26.42 -21.15
N LYS A 30 -0.36 25.61 -20.18
CA LYS A 30 0.60 24.52 -20.41
C LYS A 30 -0.04 23.42 -21.24
N ALA A 31 0.72 22.87 -22.19
CA ALA A 31 0.28 21.80 -23.08
C ALA A 31 0.48 20.38 -22.52
N GLU A 32 1.29 20.24 -21.47
CA GLU A 32 1.59 18.97 -20.80
C GLU A 32 1.66 19.17 -19.30
N ALA A 33 1.10 18.25 -18.52
CA ALA A 33 1.18 18.26 -17.05
C ALA A 33 2.34 17.41 -16.53
N LEU A 34 3.11 17.94 -15.58
CA LEU A 34 4.16 17.21 -14.88
C LEU A 34 3.68 16.84 -13.48
N PHE A 35 3.57 15.53 -13.24
CA PHE A 35 3.38 14.92 -11.93
C PHE A 35 4.72 14.54 -11.32
N GLU A 36 4.86 14.65 -10.00
CA GLU A 36 6.04 14.22 -9.28
C GLU A 36 5.66 13.35 -8.08
N THR A 37 6.54 12.39 -7.77
CA THR A 37 6.56 11.64 -6.49
C THR A 37 7.97 11.64 -5.95
N GLY A 38 8.15 11.91 -4.64
CA GLY A 38 9.45 11.98 -3.99
C GLY A 38 9.81 10.68 -3.27
N TYR A 39 11.06 10.25 -3.39
CA TYR A 39 11.59 9.07 -2.72
C TYR A 39 12.95 9.33 -2.08
N GLY A 40 13.03 9.15 -0.76
CA GLY A 40 14.30 9.18 -0.03
C GLY A 40 14.96 7.79 0.02
N PRO A 41 16.02 7.53 -0.76
CA PRO A 41 16.62 6.20 -0.91
C PRO A 41 17.58 5.83 0.23
N SER A 42 17.29 6.24 1.45
CA SER A 42 18.01 5.84 2.67
C SER A 42 17.56 4.49 3.24
N GLY A 43 16.67 3.79 2.54
CA GLY A 43 16.16 2.46 2.87
C GLY A 43 15.37 1.87 1.70
N LEU A 44 14.93 0.60 1.84
CA LEU A 44 14.17 -0.09 0.81
C LEU A 44 12.79 0.56 0.55
N PRO A 45 12.25 0.48 -0.68
CA PRO A 45 10.87 0.85 -0.97
C PRO A 45 9.91 0.09 -0.05
N HIS A 46 8.82 0.73 0.29
CA HIS A 46 7.82 0.14 1.19
C HIS A 46 6.39 0.42 0.70
N ILE A 47 5.43 -0.13 1.39
CA ILE A 47 4.01 -0.02 1.05
C ILE A 47 3.51 1.44 0.94
N GLY A 48 4.12 2.38 1.68
CA GLY A 48 3.84 3.82 1.55
C GLY A 48 4.31 4.38 0.20
N THR A 49 5.47 3.96 -0.29
CA THR A 49 6.00 4.30 -1.62
C THR A 49 5.05 3.82 -2.72
N PHE A 50 4.59 2.55 -2.63
CA PHE A 50 3.56 2.04 -3.53
C PHE A 50 2.30 2.90 -3.50
N GLY A 51 1.79 3.20 -2.29
CA GLY A 51 0.56 3.97 -2.12
C GLY A 51 0.63 5.37 -2.73
N GLU A 52 1.79 6.03 -2.69
CA GLU A 52 2.00 7.35 -3.30
C GLU A 52 1.99 7.28 -4.82
N VAL A 53 2.81 6.39 -5.40
CA VAL A 53 2.90 6.25 -6.86
C VAL A 53 1.59 5.76 -7.46
N ALA A 54 0.91 4.80 -6.82
CA ALA A 54 -0.38 4.29 -7.26
C ALA A 54 -1.44 5.40 -7.28
N ARG A 55 -1.58 6.16 -6.18
CA ARG A 55 -2.54 7.27 -6.10
C ARG A 55 -2.25 8.35 -7.13
N THR A 56 -0.99 8.75 -7.29
CA THR A 56 -0.58 9.74 -8.31
C THR A 56 -0.89 9.23 -9.72
N SER A 57 -0.66 7.95 -10.00
CA SER A 57 -0.99 7.33 -11.28
C SER A 57 -2.50 7.31 -11.57
N TRP A 58 -3.35 7.13 -10.55
CA TRP A 58 -4.81 7.21 -10.73
C TRP A 58 -5.28 8.61 -11.04
N VAL A 59 -4.75 9.63 -10.36
CA VAL A 59 -5.04 11.04 -10.68
C VAL A 59 -4.56 11.39 -12.09
N ARG A 60 -3.36 10.95 -12.47
CA ARG A 60 -2.79 11.16 -13.81
C ARG A 60 -3.69 10.57 -14.91
N ARG A 61 -4.20 9.34 -14.71
CA ARG A 61 -5.13 8.71 -15.67
C ARG A 61 -6.47 9.44 -15.73
N ALA A 62 -7.03 9.81 -14.59
CA ALA A 62 -8.25 10.60 -14.52
C ALA A 62 -8.08 11.95 -15.25
N PHE A 63 -6.93 12.62 -15.07
CA PHE A 63 -6.58 13.86 -15.76
C PHE A 63 -6.52 13.67 -17.27
N ALA A 64 -5.83 12.64 -17.75
CA ALA A 64 -5.72 12.35 -19.18
C ALA A 64 -7.10 12.05 -19.80
N ARG A 65 -8.00 11.36 -19.09
CA ARG A 65 -9.38 11.10 -19.55
C ARG A 65 -10.23 12.36 -19.57
N LEU A 66 -10.11 13.19 -18.51
CA LEU A 66 -10.90 14.42 -18.38
C LEU A 66 -10.49 15.49 -19.40
N THR A 67 -9.20 15.66 -19.65
CA THR A 67 -8.67 16.79 -20.42
C THR A 67 -8.19 16.43 -21.82
N GLY A 68 -7.80 15.17 -22.04
CA GLY A 68 -7.09 14.76 -23.25
C GLY A 68 -5.64 15.25 -23.34
N LEU A 69 -5.16 16.01 -22.36
CA LEU A 69 -3.79 16.51 -22.34
C LEU A 69 -2.77 15.41 -22.00
N PRO A 70 -1.58 15.46 -22.60
CA PRO A 70 -0.48 14.59 -22.22
C PRO A 70 0.01 14.90 -20.80
N SER A 71 0.62 13.91 -20.17
CA SER A 71 1.21 14.06 -18.85
C SER A 71 2.37 13.11 -18.63
N ARG A 72 3.34 13.53 -17.80
CA ARG A 72 4.47 12.70 -17.35
C ARG A 72 4.44 12.55 -15.85
N LEU A 73 4.98 11.43 -15.34
CA LEU A 73 5.19 11.20 -13.92
C LEU A 73 6.69 11.06 -13.66
N LEU A 74 7.23 11.95 -12.85
CA LEU A 74 8.61 11.92 -12.41
C LEU A 74 8.71 11.20 -11.05
N ALA A 75 9.40 10.07 -11.02
CA ALA A 75 9.79 9.40 -9.79
C ALA A 75 11.16 9.94 -9.36
N PHE A 76 11.13 10.92 -8.45
CA PHE A 76 12.32 11.67 -8.05
C PHE A 76 12.98 11.04 -6.82
N SER A 77 14.24 10.64 -6.95
CA SER A 77 15.05 10.10 -5.86
C SER A 77 15.95 11.16 -5.25
N ASP A 78 15.80 11.40 -3.95
CA ASP A 78 16.65 12.30 -3.16
C ASP A 78 18.00 11.65 -2.80
N ASP A 79 18.66 11.02 -3.77
CA ASP A 79 19.87 10.23 -3.61
C ASP A 79 21.14 11.06 -3.34
N MET A 80 21.05 12.38 -3.45
CA MET A 80 22.11 13.32 -3.03
C MET A 80 22.03 13.67 -1.54
N ASP A 81 21.01 13.18 -0.82
CA ASP A 81 20.93 13.38 0.63
C ASP A 81 22.08 12.68 1.36
N GLY A 82 22.63 13.36 2.37
CA GLY A 82 23.65 12.78 3.24
C GLY A 82 23.08 11.67 4.13
N LEU A 83 23.79 10.56 4.27
CA LEU A 83 23.44 9.48 5.17
C LEU A 83 23.45 9.95 6.63
N ARG A 84 22.28 10.16 7.23
CA ARG A 84 22.15 10.67 8.62
C ARG A 84 22.33 9.59 9.68
N LYS A 85 21.93 8.37 9.37
CA LYS A 85 21.99 7.20 10.26
C LYS A 85 22.12 5.94 9.41
N VAL A 86 22.96 5.00 9.86
CA VAL A 86 23.04 3.67 9.25
C VAL A 86 21.75 2.91 9.55
N PRO A 87 21.02 2.39 8.53
CA PRO A 87 19.80 1.60 8.73
C PRO A 87 20.10 0.33 9.55
N ASP A 88 19.10 -0.11 10.35
CA ASP A 88 19.28 -1.27 11.22
C ASP A 88 19.08 -2.61 10.49
N ASN A 89 18.43 -2.61 9.34
CA ASN A 89 18.00 -3.80 8.58
C ASN A 89 18.81 -4.05 7.29
N ILE A 90 20.10 -3.68 7.27
CA ILE A 90 21.01 -3.91 6.14
C ILE A 90 22.23 -4.76 6.58
N PRO A 91 22.86 -5.52 5.66
CA PRO A 91 24.11 -6.23 5.95
C PRO A 91 25.28 -5.24 6.06
N ASN A 92 26.42 -5.69 6.59
CA ASN A 92 27.70 -4.97 6.59
C ASN A 92 27.58 -3.50 7.04
N ARG A 93 26.81 -3.24 8.08
CA ARG A 93 26.48 -1.88 8.58
C ARG A 93 27.72 -1.05 8.92
N GLU A 94 28.74 -1.72 9.43
CA GLU A 94 30.04 -1.11 9.81
C GLU A 94 30.74 -0.46 8.62
N LEU A 95 30.49 -0.92 7.39
CA LEU A 95 31.01 -0.34 6.17
C LEU A 95 30.51 1.09 5.95
N LEU A 96 29.30 1.42 6.43
CA LEU A 96 28.69 2.73 6.21
C LEU A 96 29.01 3.76 7.30
N VAL A 97 29.48 3.32 8.46
CA VAL A 97 29.77 4.23 9.60
C VAL A 97 30.77 5.35 9.24
N PRO A 98 31.88 5.08 8.51
CA PRO A 98 32.83 6.14 8.11
C PRO A 98 32.26 7.14 7.09
N HIS A 99 31.10 6.83 6.50
CA HIS A 99 30.48 7.60 5.42
C HIS A 99 29.25 8.40 5.85
N LEU A 100 29.03 8.53 7.18
CA LEU A 100 27.93 9.35 7.69
C LEU A 100 28.04 10.79 7.18
N GLY A 101 26.93 11.34 6.74
CA GLY A 101 26.83 12.68 6.16
C GLY A 101 27.18 12.78 4.69
N GLN A 102 27.79 11.77 4.07
CA GLN A 102 28.06 11.78 2.61
C GLN A 102 26.81 11.46 1.81
N PRO A 103 26.67 11.98 0.56
CA PRO A 103 25.58 11.64 -0.35
C PRO A 103 25.44 10.14 -0.54
N LEU A 104 24.20 9.63 -0.59
CA LEU A 104 23.92 8.19 -0.73
C LEU A 104 24.54 7.58 -1.99
N THR A 105 24.74 8.37 -3.03
CA THR A 105 25.41 7.96 -4.28
C THR A 105 26.93 7.88 -4.16
N ARG A 106 27.53 8.38 -3.08
CA ARG A 106 28.99 8.37 -2.85
C ARG A 106 29.42 7.37 -1.77
N ILE A 107 28.49 6.71 -1.11
CA ILE A 107 28.81 5.72 -0.07
C ILE A 107 28.75 4.30 -0.63
N PRO A 108 29.61 3.37 -0.15
CA PRO A 108 29.66 2.02 -0.67
C PRO A 108 28.32 1.28 -0.48
N ASP A 109 28.03 0.36 -1.38
CA ASP A 109 26.86 -0.52 -1.26
C ASP A 109 27.12 -1.63 -0.24
N PRO A 110 26.39 -1.70 0.89
CA PRO A 110 26.59 -2.74 1.90
C PRO A 110 26.14 -4.12 1.42
N PHE A 111 25.41 -4.21 0.31
CA PHE A 111 25.01 -5.46 -0.35
C PHE A 111 26.04 -5.94 -1.36
N GLY A 112 26.95 -5.08 -1.81
CA GLY A 112 28.00 -5.42 -2.77
C GLY A 112 27.53 -5.68 -4.20
N THR A 113 26.34 -5.21 -4.57
CA THR A 113 25.70 -5.49 -5.86
C THR A 113 25.66 -4.28 -6.80
N HIS A 114 25.86 -3.08 -6.28
CA HIS A 114 25.80 -1.83 -7.03
C HIS A 114 26.98 -0.90 -6.69
N PRO A 115 27.24 0.13 -7.51
CA PRO A 115 28.37 1.06 -7.27
C PRO A 115 28.26 1.86 -5.96
N SER A 116 27.04 2.06 -5.46
CA SER A 116 26.78 2.81 -4.22
C SER A 116 25.49 2.37 -3.56
N PHE A 117 25.30 2.73 -2.30
CA PHE A 117 24.05 2.47 -1.58
C PHE A 117 22.86 3.22 -2.20
N GLY A 118 23.06 4.45 -2.69
CA GLY A 118 22.05 5.18 -3.45
C GLY A 118 21.67 4.42 -4.75
N ALA A 119 22.65 3.94 -5.50
CA ALA A 119 22.41 3.17 -6.73
C ALA A 119 21.66 1.86 -6.46
N HIS A 120 21.99 1.15 -5.36
CA HIS A 120 21.27 -0.06 -4.93
C HIS A 120 19.79 0.25 -4.66
N ASN A 121 19.51 1.25 -3.84
CA ASN A 121 18.13 1.59 -3.48
C ASN A 121 17.33 2.15 -4.66
N ASN A 122 17.98 2.92 -5.55
CA ASN A 122 17.38 3.39 -6.80
C ASN A 122 17.02 2.23 -7.73
N ALA A 123 17.89 1.23 -7.87
CA ALA A 123 17.61 0.03 -8.65
C ALA A 123 16.42 -0.76 -8.08
N ARG A 124 16.35 -0.89 -6.75
CA ARG A 124 15.23 -1.53 -6.07
C ARG A 124 13.92 -0.76 -6.25
N LEU A 125 13.96 0.58 -6.20
CA LEU A 125 12.78 1.40 -6.47
C LEU A 125 12.28 1.18 -7.91
N ARG A 126 13.18 1.22 -8.89
CA ARG A 126 12.81 1.02 -10.30
C ARG A 126 12.23 -0.37 -10.54
N SER A 127 12.92 -1.42 -10.07
CA SER A 127 12.42 -2.80 -10.17
C SER A 127 11.03 -2.95 -9.56
N PHE A 128 10.79 -2.32 -8.41
CA PHE A 128 9.50 -2.30 -7.75
C PHE A 128 8.42 -1.58 -8.58
N LEU A 129 8.72 -0.41 -9.13
CA LEU A 129 7.76 0.35 -9.94
C LEU A 129 7.44 -0.38 -11.26
N ASP A 130 8.45 -1.02 -11.86
CA ASP A 130 8.32 -1.82 -13.08
C ASP A 130 7.47 -3.07 -12.85
N GLU A 131 7.66 -3.77 -11.73
CA GLU A 131 6.87 -4.95 -11.34
C GLU A 131 5.37 -4.65 -11.23
N PHE A 132 5.03 -3.46 -10.74
CA PHE A 132 3.64 -3.01 -10.67
C PHE A 132 3.13 -2.34 -11.96
N GLY A 133 3.96 -2.27 -13.00
CA GLY A 133 3.59 -1.72 -14.31
C GLY A 133 3.30 -0.22 -14.29
N PHE A 134 3.93 0.55 -13.41
CA PHE A 134 3.80 2.00 -13.41
C PHE A 134 4.57 2.63 -14.58
N GLU A 135 3.94 3.61 -15.22
CA GLU A 135 4.58 4.44 -16.24
C GLU A 135 5.18 5.68 -15.58
N TYR A 136 6.50 5.78 -15.56
CA TYR A 136 7.23 6.88 -14.92
C TYR A 136 8.55 7.17 -15.62
N GLU A 137 9.10 8.35 -15.35
CA GLU A 137 10.47 8.73 -15.65
C GLU A 137 11.25 8.77 -14.34
N PHE A 138 12.36 8.05 -14.27
CA PHE A 138 13.21 8.09 -13.08
C PHE A 138 14.13 9.31 -13.11
N ALA A 139 14.24 10.01 -11.96
CA ALA A 139 15.15 11.13 -11.78
C ALA A 139 16.01 10.95 -10.53
N SER A 140 17.33 11.07 -10.69
CA SER A 140 18.31 11.13 -9.60
C SER A 140 18.60 12.58 -9.25
N SER A 141 18.46 12.97 -7.99
CA SER A 141 18.85 14.32 -7.55
C SER A 141 20.32 14.57 -7.80
N THR A 142 21.21 13.60 -7.56
CA THR A 142 22.64 13.70 -7.86
C THR A 142 22.90 14.06 -9.33
N ASP A 143 22.22 13.38 -10.27
CA ASP A 143 22.38 13.63 -11.69
C ASP A 143 21.84 15.01 -12.09
N TYR A 144 20.69 15.41 -11.54
CA TYR A 144 20.08 16.71 -11.83
C TYR A 144 20.93 17.87 -11.34
N TYR A 145 21.54 17.76 -10.17
CA TYR A 145 22.48 18.75 -9.64
C TYR A 145 23.79 18.76 -10.43
N ALA A 146 24.39 17.60 -10.68
CA ALA A 146 25.68 17.50 -11.37
C ALA A 146 25.62 17.91 -12.84
N SER A 147 24.50 17.63 -13.53
CA SER A 147 24.31 17.99 -14.95
C SER A 147 23.94 19.46 -15.17
N GLY A 148 23.77 20.24 -14.12
CA GLY A 148 23.38 21.65 -14.20
C GLY A 148 21.89 21.89 -14.46
N ARG A 149 21.03 20.87 -14.41
CA ARG A 149 19.58 21.05 -14.61
C ARG A 149 18.94 22.00 -13.61
N PHE A 150 19.52 22.12 -12.42
CA PHE A 150 19.07 23.02 -11.37
C PHE A 150 19.86 24.32 -11.28
N ASP A 151 20.92 24.51 -12.07
CA ASP A 151 21.83 25.64 -11.92
C ASP A 151 21.12 27.00 -11.99
N ALA A 152 20.23 27.21 -12.95
CA ALA A 152 19.48 28.45 -13.06
C ALA A 152 18.59 28.73 -11.82
N ALA A 153 17.93 27.68 -11.28
CA ALA A 153 17.09 27.80 -10.10
C ALA A 153 17.92 28.00 -8.82
N LEU A 154 19.09 27.36 -8.71
CA LEU A 154 20.04 27.54 -7.61
C LEU A 154 20.61 28.94 -7.59
N LEU A 155 21.03 29.48 -8.73
CA LEU A 155 21.49 30.87 -8.85
C LEU A 155 20.36 31.86 -8.54
N ARG A 156 19.13 31.57 -8.97
CA ARG A 156 17.95 32.36 -8.58
C ARG A 156 17.73 32.33 -7.07
N MET A 157 17.84 31.15 -6.45
CA MET A 157 17.73 30.99 -4.99
C MET A 157 18.87 31.71 -4.25
N LEU A 158 20.08 31.75 -4.81
CA LEU A 158 21.21 32.51 -4.25
C LEU A 158 20.91 34.00 -4.25
N THR A 159 20.36 34.53 -5.35
CA THR A 159 19.93 35.93 -5.45
C THR A 159 18.86 36.30 -4.40
N LEU A 160 18.02 35.36 -4.02
CA LEU A 160 16.91 35.50 -3.07
C LEU A 160 17.24 34.81 -1.72
N HIS A 161 18.51 34.69 -1.41
CA HIS A 161 18.99 33.93 -0.24
C HIS A 161 18.31 34.34 1.07
N GLU A 162 18.22 35.65 1.34
CA GLU A 162 17.62 36.17 2.55
C GLU A 162 16.10 35.94 2.59
N GLU A 163 15.40 36.18 1.48
CA GLU A 163 13.96 35.98 1.39
C GLU A 163 13.58 34.52 1.58
N VAL A 164 14.34 33.58 1.01
CA VAL A 164 14.15 32.13 1.21
C VAL A 164 14.43 31.76 2.66
N ARG A 165 15.49 32.28 3.24
CA ARG A 165 15.85 32.05 4.65
C ARG A 165 14.75 32.55 5.59
N ASP A 166 14.22 33.74 5.35
CA ASP A 166 13.18 34.38 6.17
C ASP A 166 11.86 33.62 6.20
N VAL A 167 11.57 32.81 5.17
CA VAL A 167 10.42 31.89 5.20
C VAL A 167 10.59 30.82 6.27
N ILE A 168 11.79 30.33 6.49
CA ILE A 168 12.07 29.17 7.36
C ILE A 168 12.43 29.57 8.79
N LEU A 169 13.21 30.64 8.97
CA LEU A 169 13.73 31.05 10.28
C LEU A 169 12.70 31.15 11.40
N PRO A 170 11.47 31.71 11.17
CA PRO A 170 10.44 31.79 12.23
C PRO A 170 9.99 30.43 12.78
N THR A 171 10.18 29.35 12.01
CA THR A 171 9.76 28.00 12.38
C THR A 171 10.81 27.21 13.16
N LEU A 172 12.02 27.76 13.32
CA LEU A 172 13.17 27.09 13.93
C LEU A 172 13.39 27.58 15.36
N GLY A 173 13.87 26.69 16.22
CA GLY A 173 14.41 27.05 17.54
C GLY A 173 15.73 27.79 17.43
N PRO A 174 16.21 28.46 18.54
CA PRO A 174 17.38 29.33 18.53
C PRO A 174 18.63 28.69 17.90
N ASP A 175 18.99 27.49 18.33
CA ASP A 175 20.19 26.79 17.88
C ASP A 175 20.18 26.51 16.37
N ARG A 176 19.02 26.09 15.84
CA ARG A 176 18.88 25.87 14.40
C ARG A 176 18.81 27.14 13.58
N ARG A 177 18.34 28.25 14.15
CA ARG A 177 18.35 29.55 13.47
C ARG A 177 19.78 30.05 13.22
N ALA A 178 20.68 29.82 14.16
CA ALA A 178 22.05 30.24 14.06
C ALA A 178 22.83 29.55 12.92
N THR A 179 22.45 28.33 12.56
CA THR A 179 23.16 27.52 11.56
C THR A 179 22.37 27.29 10.29
N TYR A 180 21.14 27.80 10.19
CA TYR A 180 20.31 27.55 9.03
C TYR A 180 20.77 28.32 7.80
N SER A 181 20.94 27.60 6.70
CA SER A 181 21.10 28.13 5.36
C SER A 181 20.21 27.36 4.37
N PRO A 182 19.68 28.00 3.32
CA PRO A 182 19.04 27.31 2.20
C PRO A 182 19.98 26.37 1.45
N PHE A 183 21.30 26.59 1.56
CA PHE A 183 22.35 25.83 0.90
C PHE A 183 23.14 24.98 1.88
N LEU A 184 23.44 23.75 1.46
CA LEU A 184 24.26 22.77 2.17
C LEU A 184 25.49 22.47 1.29
N PRO A 185 26.65 23.09 1.54
CA PRO A 185 27.84 22.80 0.75
C PRO A 185 28.33 21.38 0.99
N ILE A 186 28.88 20.75 -0.04
CA ILE A 186 29.57 19.46 0.07
C ILE A 186 31.05 19.75 0.35
N HIS A 187 31.52 19.28 1.49
CA HIS A 187 32.91 19.50 1.90
C HIS A 187 33.90 18.90 0.89
N PRO A 188 34.84 19.68 0.32
CA PRO A 188 35.64 19.24 -0.83
C PRO A 188 36.60 18.08 -0.52
N ARG A 189 37.00 17.88 0.72
CA ARG A 189 37.92 16.81 1.13
C ARG A 189 37.19 15.58 1.68
N THR A 190 36.12 15.78 2.47
CA THR A 190 35.42 14.66 3.13
C THR A 190 34.21 14.18 2.35
N GLY A 191 33.70 14.99 1.43
CA GLY A 191 32.46 14.69 0.69
C GLY A 191 31.19 14.80 1.53
N VAL A 192 31.26 15.23 2.78
CA VAL A 192 30.10 15.35 3.68
C VAL A 192 29.25 16.55 3.29
N VAL A 193 27.93 16.37 3.29
CA VAL A 193 26.93 17.44 3.13
C VAL A 193 26.87 18.24 4.43
N MET A 194 27.44 19.43 4.40
CA MET A 194 27.65 20.26 5.60
C MET A 194 26.41 21.08 5.95
N GLN A 195 26.01 21.05 7.20
CA GLN A 195 24.96 21.94 7.73
C GLN A 195 25.62 23.07 8.54
N VAL A 196 26.04 24.11 7.86
CA VAL A 196 26.80 25.25 8.39
C VAL A 196 26.14 26.57 8.03
N PRO A 197 26.37 27.65 8.80
CA PRO A 197 25.94 28.98 8.40
C PRO A 197 26.67 29.42 7.12
N VAL A 198 25.94 30.09 6.24
CA VAL A 198 26.53 30.83 5.13
C VAL A 198 26.88 32.21 5.64
N GLU A 199 28.17 32.58 5.62
CA GLU A 199 28.70 33.85 6.11
C GLU A 199 28.51 34.97 5.10
N ALA A 200 28.65 34.66 3.82
CA ALA A 200 28.46 35.59 2.70
C ALA A 200 28.09 34.86 1.43
N THR A 201 27.45 35.58 0.53
CA THR A 201 27.13 35.14 -0.83
C THR A 201 27.89 36.01 -1.83
N ASN A 202 28.40 35.38 -2.91
CA ASN A 202 29.01 36.09 -4.04
C ASN A 202 28.13 35.83 -5.27
N LEU A 203 27.28 36.78 -5.63
CA LEU A 203 26.32 36.64 -6.71
C LEU A 203 26.98 36.57 -8.08
N ASP A 204 28.10 37.29 -8.27
CA ASP A 204 28.81 37.32 -9.55
C ASP A 204 29.50 35.98 -9.85
N ALA A 205 30.07 35.35 -8.80
CA ALA A 205 30.70 34.04 -8.90
C ALA A 205 29.72 32.88 -8.72
N GLY A 206 28.49 33.11 -8.24
CA GLY A 206 27.54 32.06 -7.96
C GLY A 206 27.95 31.16 -6.78
N THR A 207 28.59 31.73 -5.76
CA THR A 207 29.19 30.99 -4.64
C THR A 207 28.65 31.41 -3.28
N ILE A 208 28.81 30.52 -2.30
CA ILE A 208 28.60 30.75 -0.88
C ILE A 208 29.92 30.62 -0.14
N ILE A 209 30.08 31.41 0.95
CA ILE A 209 31.26 31.38 1.83
C ILE A 209 30.84 30.85 3.19
N TRP A 210 31.57 29.87 3.70
CA TRP A 210 31.34 29.21 4.97
C TRP A 210 32.64 28.75 5.62
N THR A 211 32.62 28.50 6.93
CA THR A 211 33.75 28.00 7.69
C THR A 211 33.49 26.60 8.20
N ASP A 212 34.44 25.69 8.02
CA ASP A 212 34.41 24.35 8.59
C ASP A 212 34.52 24.44 10.13
N PRO A 213 33.51 23.96 10.86
CA PRO A 213 33.48 24.05 12.31
C PRO A 213 34.57 23.24 13.01
N ASP A 214 35.11 22.19 12.36
CA ASP A 214 36.12 21.31 12.96
C ASP A 214 37.54 21.83 12.78
N THR A 215 37.82 22.48 11.65
CA THR A 215 39.17 22.95 11.31
C THR A 215 39.33 24.46 11.38
N GLY A 216 38.24 25.22 11.35
CA GLY A 216 38.28 26.70 11.25
C GLY A 216 38.68 27.18 9.85
N GLU A 217 38.83 26.31 8.87
CA GLU A 217 39.18 26.68 7.50
C GLU A 217 37.96 27.25 6.76
N ARG A 218 38.19 28.32 6.02
CA ARG A 218 37.16 29.02 5.25
C ARG A 218 37.13 28.54 3.82
N PHE A 219 35.94 28.24 3.34
CA PHE A 219 35.68 27.74 1.99
C PHE A 219 34.77 28.67 1.20
N GLU A 220 35.02 28.79 -0.10
CA GLU A 220 34.11 29.36 -1.07
C GLU A 220 33.66 28.23 -2.00
N THR A 221 32.32 27.99 -2.08
CA THR A 221 31.75 26.84 -2.77
C THR A 221 30.70 27.29 -3.77
N PRO A 222 30.75 26.84 -5.07
CA PRO A 222 29.71 27.11 -6.03
C PRO A 222 28.38 26.46 -5.59
N VAL A 223 27.28 27.15 -5.80
CA VAL A 223 25.95 26.57 -5.54
C VAL A 223 25.50 25.63 -6.64
N THR A 224 26.19 25.60 -7.78
CA THR A 224 25.91 24.85 -9.01
C THR A 224 26.78 23.63 -9.17
N GLY A 225 26.53 22.82 -10.22
CA GLY A 225 27.38 21.70 -10.61
C GLY A 225 27.49 20.57 -9.58
N GLY A 226 26.56 20.46 -8.63
CA GLY A 226 26.58 19.42 -7.61
C GLY A 226 27.59 19.63 -6.47
N HIS A 227 28.17 20.84 -6.35
CA HIS A 227 29.05 21.22 -5.23
C HIS A 227 28.28 21.61 -3.98
N CYS A 228 27.02 21.94 -4.13
CA CYS A 228 26.12 22.32 -3.06
C CYS A 228 24.77 21.65 -3.28
N LYS A 229 24.09 21.29 -2.19
CA LYS A 229 22.72 20.80 -2.19
C LYS A 229 21.82 21.83 -1.51
N ALA A 230 20.58 22.00 -1.98
CA ALA A 230 19.62 22.81 -1.24
C ALA A 230 19.12 22.06 0.01
N GLN A 231 18.79 22.82 1.04
CA GLN A 231 18.21 22.28 2.27
C GLN A 231 16.77 21.84 2.01
N TRP A 232 16.35 20.71 2.57
CA TRP A 232 15.11 19.96 2.32
C TRP A 232 13.90 20.76 1.78
N LYS A 233 13.43 21.79 2.53
CA LYS A 233 12.22 22.53 2.09
C LYS A 233 12.52 23.51 0.96
N ALA A 234 13.73 24.05 0.93
CA ALA A 234 14.21 24.89 -0.16
C ALA A 234 14.49 24.07 -1.41
N ASP A 235 15.03 22.85 -1.26
CA ASP A 235 15.23 21.88 -2.34
C ASP A 235 13.90 21.51 -3.03
N TRP A 236 12.89 21.17 -2.23
CA TRP A 236 11.58 20.82 -2.73
C TRP A 236 10.93 21.97 -3.51
N ALA A 237 10.98 23.19 -2.98
CA ALA A 237 10.49 24.39 -3.65
C ALA A 237 11.28 24.75 -4.92
N MET A 238 12.60 24.64 -4.88
CA MET A 238 13.50 24.88 -6.00
C MET A 238 13.23 23.87 -7.13
N ARG A 239 13.00 22.61 -6.80
CA ARG A 239 12.64 21.55 -7.72
C ARG A 239 11.32 21.84 -8.42
N TRP A 240 10.28 22.22 -7.67
CA TRP A 240 9.00 22.65 -8.26
C TRP A 240 9.15 23.82 -9.22
N HIS A 241 9.97 24.81 -8.85
CA HIS A 241 10.26 25.96 -9.70
C HIS A 241 11.04 25.57 -10.97
N ALA A 242 12.12 24.80 -10.82
CA ALA A 242 13.00 24.43 -11.92
C ALA A 242 12.34 23.50 -12.94
N LEU A 243 11.54 22.56 -12.49
CA LEU A 243 10.90 21.54 -13.35
C LEU A 243 9.50 21.94 -13.79
N GLY A 244 8.89 22.92 -13.12
CA GLY A 244 7.51 23.33 -13.40
C GLY A 244 6.51 22.24 -13.04
N VAL A 245 6.66 21.60 -11.88
CA VAL A 245 5.76 20.55 -11.40
C VAL A 245 4.34 21.10 -11.23
N ASP A 246 3.34 20.38 -11.74
CA ASP A 246 1.94 20.78 -11.72
C ASP A 246 1.14 20.08 -10.64
N TYR A 247 1.53 18.85 -10.28
CA TYR A 247 0.86 18.04 -9.26
C TYR A 247 1.83 17.19 -8.45
N GLU A 248 1.74 17.27 -7.14
CA GLU A 248 2.45 16.36 -6.23
C GLU A 248 1.62 16.11 -4.97
N MET A 249 1.51 14.85 -4.54
CA MET A 249 0.87 14.51 -3.29
C MET A 249 1.89 14.14 -2.21
N SER A 250 1.49 14.28 -0.95
CA SER A 250 2.37 13.97 0.17
C SER A 250 1.62 13.42 1.37
N GLY A 251 2.33 12.73 2.24
CA GLY A 251 1.80 12.28 3.52
C GLY A 251 1.48 13.44 4.46
N LYS A 252 0.53 13.22 5.36
CA LYS A 252 0.10 14.20 6.38
C LYS A 252 1.25 14.76 7.23
N ASP A 253 2.29 13.97 7.45
CA ASP A 253 3.48 14.41 8.21
C ASP A 253 4.30 15.48 7.48
N LEU A 254 4.04 15.74 6.21
CA LEU A 254 4.70 16.75 5.40
C LEU A 254 3.88 18.04 5.21
N ILE A 255 2.69 18.17 5.80
CA ILE A 255 1.79 19.35 5.61
C ILE A 255 2.55 20.67 5.85
N ASP A 256 3.28 20.78 6.93
CA ASP A 256 4.00 22.02 7.25
C ASP A 256 5.20 22.24 6.32
N SER A 257 5.82 21.16 5.83
CA SER A 257 6.86 21.26 4.80
C SER A 257 6.29 21.74 3.47
N VAL A 258 5.14 21.21 3.03
CA VAL A 258 4.43 21.67 1.82
C VAL A 258 4.09 23.15 1.91
N LYS A 259 3.55 23.62 3.05
CA LYS A 259 3.24 25.05 3.26
C LYS A 259 4.47 25.95 3.10
N LEU A 260 5.58 25.55 3.72
CA LEU A 260 6.83 26.32 3.67
C LEU A 260 7.48 26.27 2.29
N SER A 261 7.55 25.10 1.67
CA SER A 261 8.05 24.95 0.30
C SER A 261 7.18 25.72 -0.71
N SER A 262 5.85 25.76 -0.52
CA SER A 262 4.95 26.56 -1.36
C SER A 262 5.23 28.06 -1.24
N ARG A 263 5.56 28.56 -0.04
CA ARG A 263 5.97 29.96 0.14
C ARG A 263 7.30 30.25 -0.54
N ILE A 264 8.28 29.36 -0.39
CA ILE A 264 9.58 29.49 -1.06
C ILE A 264 9.41 29.43 -2.58
N CYS A 265 8.59 28.55 -3.12
CA CYS A 265 8.31 28.45 -4.55
C CYS A 265 7.79 29.78 -5.12
N ARG A 266 6.90 30.46 -4.39
CA ARG A 266 6.42 31.82 -4.78
C ARG A 266 7.52 32.88 -4.69
N VAL A 267 8.40 32.83 -3.68
CA VAL A 267 9.59 33.69 -3.60
C VAL A 267 10.48 33.49 -4.82
N LEU A 268 10.66 32.25 -5.28
CA LEU A 268 11.41 31.94 -6.50
C LEU A 268 10.70 32.41 -7.79
N GLY A 269 9.43 32.79 -7.73
CA GLY A 269 8.66 33.33 -8.84
C GLY A 269 7.77 32.33 -9.57
N SER A 270 7.46 31.16 -8.94
CA SER A 270 6.53 30.15 -9.48
C SER A 270 5.38 29.87 -8.55
N GLU A 271 4.22 29.48 -9.10
CA GLU A 271 3.15 28.91 -8.29
C GLU A 271 3.47 27.45 -7.94
N PRO A 272 3.28 27.06 -6.67
CA PRO A 272 3.49 25.67 -6.25
C PRO A 272 2.51 24.74 -6.97
N PRO A 273 2.80 23.41 -7.04
CA PRO A 273 1.90 22.43 -7.64
C PRO A 273 0.56 22.35 -6.90
N VAL A 274 -0.48 21.86 -7.59
CA VAL A 274 -1.67 21.33 -6.92
C VAL A 274 -1.22 20.18 -6.03
N SER A 275 -1.57 20.23 -4.75
CA SER A 275 -1.15 19.19 -3.80
C SER A 275 -2.34 18.50 -3.16
N PHE A 276 -2.19 17.22 -2.89
CA PHE A 276 -3.12 16.40 -2.12
C PHE A 276 -2.40 15.78 -0.94
N THR A 277 -3.00 15.87 0.25
CA THR A 277 -2.46 15.27 1.47
C THR A 277 -3.20 13.99 1.80
N TYR A 278 -2.48 12.88 1.89
CA TYR A 278 -3.04 11.59 2.30
C TYR A 278 -2.65 11.24 3.75
N GLU A 279 -3.53 10.48 4.41
CA GLU A 279 -3.29 9.97 5.76
C GLU A 279 -2.29 8.81 5.75
N LEU A 280 -1.59 8.66 6.87
CA LEU A 280 -0.61 7.60 7.09
C LEU A 280 -1.28 6.32 7.59
N PHE A 281 -0.55 5.20 7.49
CA PHE A 281 -1.00 3.92 8.00
C PHE A 281 -0.59 3.76 9.47
N ASN A 282 -1.48 3.12 10.22
CA ASN A 282 -1.25 2.68 11.59
C ASN A 282 -1.15 1.15 11.63
N ASP A 283 -0.45 0.61 12.61
CA ASP A 283 -0.44 -0.82 12.90
C ASP A 283 -1.77 -1.30 13.53
N ALA A 284 -1.85 -2.58 13.88
CA ALA A 284 -3.03 -3.18 14.51
C ALA A 284 -3.43 -2.47 15.82
N GLN A 285 -2.48 -1.93 16.56
CA GLN A 285 -2.67 -1.21 17.83
C GLN A 285 -3.01 0.28 17.63
N GLY A 286 -3.04 0.76 16.36
CA GLY A 286 -3.29 2.17 16.03
C GLY A 286 -2.07 3.08 16.17
N GLN A 287 -0.86 2.52 16.30
CA GLN A 287 0.38 3.27 16.31
C GLN A 287 0.86 3.55 14.89
N LYS A 288 1.47 4.72 14.65
CA LYS A 288 2.05 5.06 13.36
C LYS A 288 3.08 3.99 12.94
N ILE A 289 2.89 3.44 11.74
CA ILE A 289 3.90 2.56 11.12
C ILE A 289 5.14 3.38 10.79
N SER A 290 6.31 2.87 11.15
CA SER A 290 7.60 3.49 10.81
C SER A 290 8.62 2.45 10.40
N LYS A 291 9.49 2.82 9.44
CA LYS A 291 10.61 1.98 8.97
C LYS A 291 11.52 1.51 10.11
N SER A 292 11.79 2.39 11.07
CA SER A 292 12.70 2.10 12.18
C SER A 292 12.13 1.15 13.23
N LYS A 293 10.78 1.05 13.34
CA LYS A 293 10.12 0.13 14.28
C LYS A 293 9.86 -1.25 13.68
N GLY A 294 9.89 -1.39 12.35
CA GLY A 294 9.58 -2.64 11.66
C GLY A 294 8.16 -3.18 11.94
N ASN A 295 7.23 -2.30 12.37
CA ASN A 295 5.87 -2.67 12.78
C ASN A 295 4.86 -2.62 11.62
N GLY A 296 5.31 -2.49 10.38
CA GLY A 296 4.48 -2.41 9.19
C GLY A 296 4.54 -3.68 8.36
N LEU A 297 3.46 -3.96 7.64
CA LEU A 297 3.41 -4.99 6.62
C LEU A 297 4.24 -4.54 5.41
N THR A 298 5.13 -5.41 4.91
CA THR A 298 5.87 -5.14 3.67
C THR A 298 5.03 -5.48 2.45
N ILE A 299 5.47 -5.03 1.26
CA ILE A 299 4.77 -5.35 0.02
C ILE A 299 4.91 -6.85 -0.29
N GLU A 300 6.10 -7.39 -0.13
CA GLU A 300 6.38 -8.81 -0.34
C GLU A 300 5.47 -9.67 0.54
N GLN A 301 5.31 -9.28 1.81
CA GLN A 301 4.36 -9.96 2.70
C GLN A 301 2.92 -9.84 2.22
N TRP A 302 2.49 -8.67 1.70
CA TRP A 302 1.16 -8.58 1.13
C TRP A 302 0.99 -9.50 -0.07
N LEU A 303 1.96 -9.51 -1.00
CA LEU A 303 1.90 -10.30 -2.23
C LEU A 303 1.97 -11.82 -1.97
N GLU A 304 2.54 -12.24 -0.85
CA GLU A 304 2.49 -13.64 -0.40
C GLU A 304 1.06 -14.08 -0.06
N TYR A 305 0.24 -13.16 0.49
CA TYR A 305 -1.08 -13.49 1.03
C TYR A 305 -2.26 -12.90 0.24
N GLY A 306 -2.01 -12.05 -0.74
CA GLY A 306 -3.03 -11.43 -1.57
C GLY A 306 -2.48 -10.85 -2.86
N PRO A 307 -3.30 -10.75 -3.92
CA PRO A 307 -2.87 -10.22 -5.21
C PRO A 307 -2.61 -8.70 -5.16
N PRO A 308 -1.77 -8.15 -6.06
CA PRO A 308 -1.43 -6.74 -6.08
C PRO A 308 -2.65 -5.82 -6.26
N GLU A 309 -3.67 -6.29 -6.96
CA GLU A 309 -4.92 -5.55 -7.16
C GLU A 309 -5.69 -5.34 -5.84
N SER A 310 -5.59 -6.29 -4.91
CA SER A 310 -6.18 -6.14 -3.57
C SER A 310 -5.45 -5.10 -2.73
N LEU A 311 -4.12 -5.01 -2.86
CA LEU A 311 -3.33 -3.94 -2.26
C LEU A 311 -3.71 -2.59 -2.85
N ALA A 312 -3.80 -2.50 -4.17
CA ALA A 312 -4.23 -1.29 -4.86
C ALA A 312 -5.64 -0.86 -4.41
N HIS A 313 -6.58 -1.81 -4.27
CA HIS A 313 -7.93 -1.54 -3.76
C HIS A 313 -7.90 -1.00 -2.32
N PHE A 314 -7.09 -1.61 -1.44
CA PHE A 314 -6.90 -1.13 -0.09
C PHE A 314 -6.33 0.31 -0.06
N MET A 315 -5.39 0.63 -0.94
CA MET A 315 -4.78 1.96 -1.07
C MET A 315 -5.74 3.00 -1.66
N PHE A 316 -6.64 2.59 -2.56
CA PHE A 316 -7.59 3.47 -3.23
C PHE A 316 -8.63 4.06 -2.27
N GLY A 317 -9.17 3.24 -1.38
CA GLY A 317 -10.26 3.66 -0.50
C GLY A 317 -9.83 4.77 0.46
N SER A 318 -10.62 5.85 0.56
CA SER A 318 -10.52 6.93 1.57
C SER A 318 -9.08 7.38 1.89
N PRO A 319 -8.33 7.96 0.93
CA PRO A 319 -6.93 8.34 1.14
C PRO A 319 -6.74 9.42 2.21
N GLY A 320 -7.76 10.22 2.49
CA GLY A 320 -7.76 11.24 3.55
C GLY A 320 -8.07 10.70 4.95
N SER A 321 -8.22 9.39 5.13
CA SER A 321 -8.54 8.77 6.42
C SER A 321 -7.44 7.79 6.84
N ALA A 322 -7.02 7.84 8.11
CA ALA A 322 -6.04 6.89 8.64
C ALA A 322 -6.61 5.46 8.63
N LYS A 323 -5.81 4.53 8.17
CA LYS A 323 -6.15 3.12 8.08
C LYS A 323 -5.17 2.26 8.87
N ARG A 324 -5.67 1.17 9.42
CA ARG A 324 -4.82 0.15 10.03
C ARG A 324 -4.35 -0.82 8.95
N LEU A 325 -3.04 -1.05 8.90
CA LEU A 325 -2.37 -1.93 7.94
C LEU A 325 -1.69 -3.06 8.69
N TYR A 326 -2.32 -4.24 8.67
CA TYR A 326 -1.85 -5.45 9.34
C TYR A 326 -2.40 -6.67 8.60
N LYS A 327 -1.88 -7.86 8.89
CA LYS A 327 -2.14 -9.08 8.10
C LYS A 327 -3.64 -9.43 7.97
N GLU A 328 -4.44 -9.18 9.01
CA GLU A 328 -5.86 -9.55 9.05
C GLU A 328 -6.75 -8.69 8.13
N VAL A 329 -6.23 -7.57 7.58
CA VAL A 329 -6.99 -6.80 6.59
C VAL A 329 -6.93 -7.40 5.18
N ILE A 330 -5.93 -8.26 4.89
CA ILE A 330 -5.68 -8.80 3.55
C ILE A 330 -6.87 -9.61 3.03
N PRO A 331 -7.43 -10.60 3.78
CA PRO A 331 -8.55 -11.39 3.28
C PRO A 331 -9.74 -10.54 2.87
N ARG A 332 -10.08 -9.54 3.68
CA ARG A 332 -11.17 -8.62 3.37
C ARG A 332 -10.85 -7.73 2.16
N ALA A 333 -9.62 -7.22 2.06
CA ALA A 333 -9.22 -6.40 0.91
C ALA A 333 -9.30 -7.17 -0.41
N VAL A 334 -9.00 -8.48 -0.39
CA VAL A 334 -9.16 -9.37 -1.56
C VAL A 334 -10.63 -9.51 -1.94
N ASP A 335 -11.50 -9.84 -0.98
CA ASP A 335 -12.94 -10.03 -1.25
C ASP A 335 -13.62 -8.70 -1.66
N ASP A 336 -13.25 -7.58 -1.04
CA ASP A 336 -13.74 -6.24 -1.41
C ASP A 336 -13.31 -5.88 -2.85
N TRP A 337 -12.06 -6.18 -3.26
CA TRP A 337 -11.62 -5.99 -4.65
C TRP A 337 -12.41 -6.85 -5.63
N LEU A 338 -12.59 -8.15 -5.35
CA LEU A 338 -13.38 -9.06 -6.19
C LEU A 338 -14.82 -8.58 -6.37
N ALA A 339 -15.43 -8.06 -5.31
CA ALA A 339 -16.78 -7.48 -5.36
C ALA A 339 -16.83 -6.21 -6.25
N GLN A 340 -15.82 -5.34 -6.18
CA GLN A 340 -15.75 -4.17 -7.06
C GLN A 340 -15.45 -4.55 -8.51
N LEU A 341 -14.65 -5.58 -8.75
CA LEU A 341 -14.41 -6.13 -10.08
C LEU A 341 -15.70 -6.66 -10.72
N ALA A 342 -16.52 -7.38 -9.96
CA ALA A 342 -17.83 -7.86 -10.43
C ALA A 342 -18.74 -6.68 -10.87
N LYS A 343 -18.79 -5.61 -10.07
CA LYS A 343 -19.54 -4.39 -10.40
C LYS A 343 -18.98 -3.69 -11.64
N LEU A 344 -17.65 -3.58 -11.76
CA LEU A 344 -17.00 -3.00 -12.93
C LEU A 344 -17.40 -3.73 -14.22
N ARG A 345 -17.41 -5.07 -14.19
CA ARG A 345 -17.82 -5.86 -15.35
C ARG A 345 -19.30 -5.65 -15.73
N ALA A 346 -20.16 -5.42 -14.75
CA ALA A 346 -21.58 -5.21 -14.98
C ALA A 346 -21.91 -3.81 -15.54
N GLN A 347 -21.20 -2.77 -15.09
CA GLN A 347 -21.58 -1.37 -15.33
C GLN A 347 -20.50 -0.52 -16.02
N ASN A 348 -19.23 -0.94 -16.00
CA ASN A 348 -18.06 -0.19 -16.49
C ASN A 348 -18.03 1.28 -16.00
N ASP A 349 -18.37 1.48 -14.70
CA ASP A 349 -18.48 2.81 -14.11
C ASP A 349 -17.10 3.36 -13.72
N PRO A 350 -16.66 4.54 -14.22
CA PRO A 350 -15.42 5.19 -13.83
C PRO A 350 -15.36 5.64 -12.35
N ALA A 351 -16.48 5.70 -11.65
CA ALA A 351 -16.51 5.93 -10.21
C ALA A 351 -16.09 4.69 -9.39
N ASN A 352 -16.10 3.50 -10.00
CA ASN A 352 -15.72 2.26 -9.34
C ASN A 352 -14.20 2.19 -9.09
N PRO A 353 -13.74 1.88 -7.87
CA PRO A 353 -12.32 1.68 -7.56
C PRO A 353 -11.59 0.72 -8.52
N ALA A 354 -12.21 -0.39 -8.90
CA ALA A 354 -11.62 -1.37 -9.81
C ALA A 354 -11.34 -0.77 -11.20
N TRP A 355 -12.10 0.22 -11.67
CA TRP A 355 -11.82 0.92 -12.91
C TRP A 355 -10.44 1.60 -12.87
N HIS A 356 -10.10 2.28 -11.78
CA HIS A 356 -8.81 2.94 -11.60
C HIS A 356 -7.66 1.93 -11.46
N ILE A 357 -7.89 0.84 -10.72
CA ILE A 357 -6.91 -0.23 -10.49
C ILE A 357 -6.53 -0.90 -11.81
N HIS A 358 -7.53 -1.17 -12.67
CA HIS A 358 -7.35 -1.81 -13.97
C HIS A 358 -7.17 -0.82 -15.13
N ALA A 359 -6.67 0.38 -14.85
CA ALA A 359 -6.31 1.40 -15.83
C ALA A 359 -7.44 1.82 -16.79
N GLY A 360 -8.69 1.79 -16.32
CA GLY A 360 -9.87 2.15 -17.11
C GLY A 360 -10.32 1.05 -18.07
N GLN A 361 -9.84 -0.19 -17.87
CA GLN A 361 -10.21 -1.35 -18.68
C GLN A 361 -10.94 -2.38 -17.82
N VAL A 362 -11.91 -3.06 -18.42
CA VAL A 362 -12.52 -4.25 -17.81
C VAL A 362 -11.57 -5.42 -18.06
N PRO A 363 -11.01 -6.06 -17.02
CA PRO A 363 -10.09 -7.18 -17.20
C PRO A 363 -10.73 -8.34 -17.97
N ASN A 364 -9.92 -9.07 -18.75
CA ASN A 364 -10.36 -10.21 -19.53
C ASN A 364 -10.46 -11.51 -18.70
N PHE A 365 -10.85 -11.41 -17.44
CA PHE A 365 -11.14 -12.57 -16.58
C PHE A 365 -12.39 -12.27 -15.74
N ALA A 366 -13.14 -13.31 -15.42
CA ALA A 366 -14.28 -13.19 -14.51
C ALA A 366 -13.80 -13.25 -13.05
N PRO A 367 -14.52 -12.61 -12.10
CA PRO A 367 -14.29 -12.86 -10.69
C PRO A 367 -14.44 -14.36 -10.40
N PRO A 368 -13.55 -14.94 -9.57
CA PRO A 368 -13.67 -16.34 -9.17
C PRO A 368 -15.04 -16.67 -8.57
N PRO A 369 -15.55 -17.90 -8.75
CA PRO A 369 -16.86 -18.29 -8.24
C PRO A 369 -16.90 -18.47 -6.71
N VAL A 370 -15.74 -18.39 -6.05
CA VAL A 370 -15.58 -18.53 -4.60
C VAL A 370 -14.84 -17.34 -4.02
N SER A 371 -15.23 -16.89 -2.82
CA SER A 371 -14.55 -15.81 -2.12
C SER A 371 -13.21 -16.28 -1.52
N TYR A 372 -12.32 -15.32 -1.25
CA TYR A 372 -11.06 -15.61 -0.57
C TYR A 372 -11.29 -16.16 0.85
N ALA A 373 -12.27 -15.61 1.56
CA ALA A 373 -12.70 -16.14 2.84
C ALA A 373 -13.11 -17.61 2.77
N THR A 374 -13.79 -18.02 1.68
CA THR A 374 -14.14 -19.43 1.44
C THR A 374 -12.90 -20.29 1.24
N LEU A 375 -11.91 -19.84 0.47
CA LEU A 375 -10.64 -20.55 0.30
C LEU A 375 -9.89 -20.74 1.61
N LEU A 376 -9.83 -19.71 2.47
CA LEU A 376 -9.23 -19.81 3.80
C LEU A 376 -9.94 -20.83 4.70
N ASN A 377 -11.27 -20.90 4.60
CA ASN A 377 -12.02 -21.91 5.34
C ASN A 377 -11.75 -23.31 4.84
N LEU A 378 -11.71 -23.49 3.52
CA LEU A 378 -11.35 -24.78 2.92
C LEU A 378 -9.95 -25.25 3.35
N ALA A 379 -8.96 -24.36 3.32
CA ALA A 379 -7.62 -24.65 3.82
C ALA A 379 -7.65 -25.07 5.29
N GLY A 380 -8.47 -24.39 6.10
CA GLY A 380 -8.70 -24.71 7.51
C GLY A 380 -9.35 -26.07 7.73
N ILE A 381 -10.33 -26.43 6.92
CA ILE A 381 -11.05 -27.70 7.00
C ILE A 381 -10.20 -28.84 6.50
N ALA A 382 -9.58 -28.67 5.32
CA ALA A 382 -8.66 -29.63 4.73
C ALA A 382 -7.38 -29.82 5.57
N ASN A 383 -7.16 -28.91 6.53
CA ASN A 383 -5.95 -28.84 7.36
C ASN A 383 -4.69 -28.92 6.49
N THR A 384 -4.61 -28.07 5.48
CA THR A 384 -3.56 -28.17 4.47
C THR A 384 -3.13 -26.80 3.96
N ASP A 385 -1.84 -26.68 3.68
CA ASP A 385 -1.19 -25.61 2.95
C ASP A 385 -0.83 -26.01 1.50
N ASP A 386 -1.29 -27.20 1.08
CA ASP A 386 -1.05 -27.72 -0.26
C ASP A 386 -2.14 -27.22 -1.23
N PRO A 387 -1.78 -26.38 -2.23
CA PRO A 387 -2.72 -25.88 -3.24
C PRO A 387 -3.46 -26.99 -4.00
N GLU A 388 -2.81 -28.13 -4.30
CA GLU A 388 -3.44 -29.23 -5.04
C GLU A 388 -4.59 -29.87 -4.27
N ARG A 389 -4.50 -29.93 -2.95
CA ARG A 389 -5.61 -30.39 -2.12
C ARG A 389 -6.79 -29.43 -2.14
N LEU A 390 -6.56 -28.12 -2.10
CA LEU A 390 -7.62 -27.13 -2.25
C LEU A 390 -8.26 -27.23 -3.64
N TRP A 391 -7.46 -27.37 -4.68
CA TRP A 391 -7.95 -27.58 -6.04
C TRP A 391 -8.77 -28.87 -6.18
N ALA A 392 -8.43 -29.94 -5.48
CA ALA A 392 -9.22 -31.17 -5.46
C ALA A 392 -10.64 -30.92 -4.92
N TYR A 393 -10.76 -30.10 -3.85
CA TYR A 393 -12.08 -29.67 -3.36
C TYR A 393 -12.81 -28.79 -4.38
N LEU A 394 -12.16 -27.79 -4.96
CA LEU A 394 -12.77 -26.89 -5.93
C LEU A 394 -13.30 -27.65 -7.16
N ARG A 395 -12.52 -28.56 -7.73
CA ARG A 395 -12.91 -29.40 -8.89
C ARG A 395 -14.11 -30.29 -8.60
N LYS A 396 -14.25 -30.77 -7.37
CA LYS A 396 -15.38 -31.62 -6.98
C LYS A 396 -16.73 -30.88 -7.07
N TYR A 397 -16.74 -29.58 -6.72
CA TYR A 397 -17.97 -28.78 -6.67
C TYR A 397 -18.13 -27.81 -7.85
N HIS A 398 -17.05 -27.56 -8.57
CA HIS A 398 -17.00 -26.80 -9.81
C HIS A 398 -16.24 -27.60 -10.88
N PRO A 399 -16.87 -28.65 -11.52
CA PRO A 399 -16.19 -29.61 -12.39
C PRO A 399 -15.69 -28.90 -13.60
N GLY A 400 -15.25 -28.03 -13.96
CA GLY A 400 -14.72 -27.35 -15.16
C GLY A 400 -13.58 -26.39 -14.82
N LEU A 401 -13.35 -26.16 -13.52
CA LEU A 401 -12.28 -25.26 -13.10
C LEU A 401 -10.94 -25.98 -13.09
N THR A 402 -9.93 -25.33 -13.67
CA THR A 402 -8.52 -25.78 -13.62
C THR A 402 -7.61 -24.62 -13.27
N PRO A 403 -6.43 -24.88 -12.67
CA PRO A 403 -5.45 -23.83 -12.39
C PRO A 403 -5.06 -23.01 -13.63
N GLU A 404 -4.90 -23.68 -14.77
CA GLU A 404 -4.51 -23.06 -16.04
C GLU A 404 -5.63 -22.21 -16.65
N GLY A 405 -6.89 -22.66 -16.50
CA GLY A 405 -8.07 -21.93 -16.99
C GLY A 405 -8.46 -20.73 -16.12
N GLU A 406 -8.05 -20.76 -14.83
CA GLU A 406 -8.44 -19.78 -13.82
C GLU A 406 -7.21 -19.21 -13.06
N PRO A 407 -6.31 -18.51 -13.75
CA PRO A 407 -5.04 -18.08 -13.15
C PRO A 407 -5.21 -17.14 -11.94
N VAL A 408 -6.28 -16.35 -11.91
CA VAL A 408 -6.59 -15.50 -10.74
C VAL A 408 -7.00 -16.37 -9.55
N LEU A 409 -7.87 -17.36 -9.77
CA LEU A 409 -8.26 -18.29 -8.72
C LEU A 409 -7.06 -19.12 -8.22
N ASP A 410 -6.19 -19.58 -9.12
CA ASP A 410 -4.99 -20.32 -8.74
C ASP A 410 -4.06 -19.48 -7.84
N ARG A 411 -3.86 -18.20 -8.17
CA ARG A 411 -3.13 -17.27 -7.30
C ARG A 411 -3.79 -17.16 -5.93
N LEU A 412 -5.12 -16.98 -5.88
CA LEU A 412 -5.85 -16.90 -4.60
C LEU A 412 -5.76 -18.18 -3.79
N VAL A 413 -5.77 -19.35 -4.43
CA VAL A 413 -5.58 -20.65 -3.76
C VAL A 413 -4.19 -20.70 -3.11
N ARG A 414 -3.13 -20.32 -3.83
CA ARG A 414 -1.76 -20.28 -3.28
C ARG A 414 -1.63 -19.27 -2.13
N ASN A 415 -2.17 -18.06 -2.32
CA ASN A 415 -2.20 -17.04 -1.27
C ASN A 415 -2.95 -17.53 -0.02
N ALA A 416 -4.09 -18.22 -0.19
CA ALA A 416 -4.87 -18.75 0.92
C ALA A 416 -4.12 -19.86 1.68
N CYS A 417 -3.40 -20.73 0.98
CA CYS A 417 -2.54 -21.75 1.59
C CYS A 417 -1.42 -21.12 2.41
N ALA A 418 -0.73 -20.10 1.86
CA ALA A 418 0.32 -19.38 2.58
C ALA A 418 -0.24 -18.67 3.82
N TYR A 419 -1.35 -17.92 3.65
CA TYR A 419 -2.00 -17.23 4.77
C TYR A 419 -2.45 -18.22 5.87
N TRP A 420 -3.02 -19.35 5.47
CA TRP A 420 -3.43 -20.39 6.41
C TRP A 420 -2.23 -20.96 7.18
N ARG A 421 -1.15 -21.35 6.47
CA ARG A 421 0.09 -21.90 7.06
C ARG A 421 0.68 -20.97 8.12
N ASP A 422 0.77 -19.67 7.79
CA ASP A 422 1.56 -18.74 8.59
C ASP A 422 0.74 -18.06 9.70
N PHE A 423 -0.57 -17.91 9.52
CA PHE A 423 -1.38 -17.14 10.46
C PHE A 423 -2.55 -17.91 11.09
N ILE A 424 -3.11 -18.89 10.38
CA ILE A 424 -4.29 -19.58 10.90
C ILE A 424 -3.89 -20.87 11.62
N ALA A 425 -3.06 -21.71 11.00
CA ALA A 425 -2.68 -22.99 11.54
C ALA A 425 -2.01 -22.90 12.93
N PRO A 426 -1.07 -21.95 13.18
CA PRO A 426 -0.41 -21.81 14.47
C PRO A 426 -1.33 -21.35 15.60
N GLU A 427 -2.41 -20.66 15.28
CA GLU A 427 -3.34 -20.08 16.29
C GLU A 427 -4.51 -21.00 16.62
N ARG A 428 -4.64 -22.16 15.95
CA ARG A 428 -5.76 -23.08 16.15
C ARG A 428 -5.70 -23.75 17.52
N LYS A 429 -6.84 -23.69 18.22
CA LYS A 429 -7.02 -24.36 19.52
C LYS A 429 -8.29 -25.17 19.48
N PHE A 430 -8.16 -26.44 19.20
CA PHE A 430 -9.28 -27.37 19.22
C PHE A 430 -9.66 -27.71 20.68
N ARG A 431 -10.95 -27.86 20.92
CA ARG A 431 -11.49 -28.42 22.15
C ARG A 431 -12.46 -29.57 21.85
N ALA A 432 -12.69 -30.38 22.83
CA ALA A 432 -13.77 -31.36 22.78
C ALA A 432 -15.14 -30.68 22.80
N ALA A 433 -16.13 -31.27 22.13
CA ALA A 433 -17.52 -30.87 22.24
C ALA A 433 -18.08 -31.23 23.61
N THR A 434 -18.92 -30.35 24.18
CA THR A 434 -19.75 -30.75 25.35
C THR A 434 -20.80 -31.78 24.90
N PRO A 435 -21.46 -32.51 25.85
CA PRO A 435 -22.51 -33.45 25.46
C PRO A 435 -23.64 -32.81 24.66
N GLU A 436 -24.05 -31.60 25.02
CA GLU A 436 -25.12 -30.84 24.35
C GLU A 436 -24.67 -30.36 22.96
N GLU A 437 -23.42 -29.93 22.81
CA GLU A 437 -22.83 -29.57 21.53
C GLU A 437 -22.72 -30.78 20.60
N ALA A 438 -22.28 -31.91 21.12
CA ALA A 438 -22.17 -33.15 20.39
C ALA A 438 -23.56 -33.64 19.91
N GLU A 439 -24.60 -33.50 20.72
CA GLU A 439 -25.97 -33.82 20.34
C GLU A 439 -26.46 -32.93 19.20
N ALA A 440 -26.26 -31.60 19.31
CA ALA A 440 -26.64 -30.66 18.25
C ALA A 440 -25.84 -30.89 16.96
N MET A 441 -24.56 -31.25 17.05
CA MET A 441 -23.73 -31.60 15.89
C MET A 441 -24.19 -32.91 15.23
N ARG A 442 -24.60 -33.92 15.98
CA ARG A 442 -25.22 -35.14 15.42
C ARG A 442 -26.56 -34.85 14.74
N ALA A 443 -27.35 -33.92 15.31
CA ALA A 443 -28.58 -33.46 14.67
C ALA A 443 -28.28 -32.73 13.35
N LEU A 444 -27.21 -31.91 13.28
CA LEU A 444 -26.79 -31.31 12.03
C LEU A 444 -26.43 -32.37 10.97
N ILE A 445 -25.69 -33.41 11.35
CA ILE A 445 -25.39 -34.55 10.47
C ILE A 445 -26.70 -35.14 9.90
N ALA A 446 -27.68 -35.46 10.76
CA ALA A 446 -28.95 -36.05 10.35
C ALA A 446 -29.71 -35.15 9.34
N ILE A 447 -29.81 -33.83 9.65
CA ILE A 447 -30.46 -32.84 8.78
C ILE A 447 -29.75 -32.75 7.40
N LEU A 448 -28.40 -32.71 7.42
CA LEU A 448 -27.62 -32.63 6.19
C LEU A 448 -27.81 -33.85 5.30
N LEU A 449 -27.80 -35.05 5.89
CA LEU A 449 -28.01 -36.30 5.17
C LEU A 449 -29.44 -36.43 4.61
N GLU A 450 -30.47 -36.07 5.39
CA GLU A 450 -31.86 -36.07 4.99
C GLU A 450 -32.12 -35.10 3.84
N ARG A 451 -31.56 -33.89 3.89
CA ARG A 451 -31.79 -32.85 2.89
C ARG A 451 -30.74 -32.84 1.75
N ALA A 452 -29.81 -33.80 1.70
CA ALA A 452 -28.79 -33.87 0.65
C ALA A 452 -29.39 -33.90 -0.79
N PRO A 453 -30.50 -34.60 -1.07
CA PRO A 453 -31.15 -34.55 -2.39
C PRO A 453 -31.69 -33.17 -2.76
N GLU A 454 -32.28 -32.44 -1.77
CA GLU A 454 -32.75 -31.07 -1.95
C GLU A 454 -31.58 -30.15 -2.33
N PHE A 455 -30.46 -30.20 -1.58
CA PHE A 455 -29.29 -29.37 -1.85
C PHE A 455 -28.68 -29.65 -3.21
N SER A 456 -28.67 -30.91 -3.65
CA SER A 456 -28.14 -31.31 -4.97
C SER A 456 -29.01 -30.81 -6.13
N ALA A 457 -30.31 -30.64 -5.92
CA ALA A 457 -31.26 -30.15 -6.93
C ALA A 457 -31.15 -28.60 -7.10
N LEU A 458 -30.66 -27.87 -6.13
CA LEU A 458 -30.48 -26.42 -6.22
C LEU A 458 -29.27 -26.05 -7.09
N PRO A 459 -29.34 -24.93 -7.85
CA PRO A 459 -28.19 -24.44 -8.60
C PRO A 459 -27.06 -24.07 -7.64
N ALA A 460 -25.81 -24.17 -8.09
CA ALA A 460 -24.69 -23.70 -7.33
C ALA A 460 -24.78 -22.17 -7.11
N GLY A 461 -24.49 -21.70 -5.91
CA GLY A 461 -24.52 -20.28 -5.54
C GLY A 461 -25.41 -19.98 -4.34
N ALA A 462 -25.87 -18.73 -4.24
CA ALA A 462 -26.47 -18.15 -3.04
C ALA A 462 -27.72 -18.92 -2.53
N GLU A 463 -28.51 -19.50 -3.40
CA GLU A 463 -29.71 -20.25 -3.02
C GLU A 463 -29.34 -21.55 -2.30
N ARG A 464 -28.38 -22.32 -2.85
CA ARG A 464 -27.89 -23.55 -2.23
C ARG A 464 -27.20 -23.24 -0.89
N GLU A 465 -26.39 -22.19 -0.83
CA GLU A 465 -25.74 -21.74 0.40
C GLU A 465 -26.74 -21.34 1.48
N ALA A 466 -27.81 -20.64 1.11
CA ALA A 466 -28.88 -20.26 2.04
C ALA A 466 -29.63 -21.49 2.57
N ALA A 467 -29.93 -22.47 1.72
CA ALA A 467 -30.60 -23.72 2.11
C ALA A 467 -29.72 -24.51 3.13
N MET A 468 -28.43 -24.63 2.85
CA MET A 468 -27.47 -25.26 3.76
C MET A 468 -27.28 -24.47 5.08
N GLN A 469 -27.27 -23.13 5.01
CA GLN A 469 -27.23 -22.30 6.20
C GLN A 469 -28.48 -22.48 7.06
N ASN A 470 -29.66 -22.68 6.46
CA ASN A 470 -30.90 -22.97 7.18
C ASN A 470 -30.78 -24.31 7.91
N ALA A 471 -30.18 -25.36 7.32
CA ALA A 471 -29.89 -26.60 8.02
C ALA A 471 -29.03 -26.41 9.27
N VAL A 472 -28.04 -25.53 9.20
CA VAL A 472 -27.20 -25.18 10.37
C VAL A 472 -28.04 -24.47 11.45
N TYR A 473 -28.96 -23.57 11.05
CA TYR A 473 -29.89 -22.93 11.99
C TYR A 473 -30.85 -23.94 12.59
N ASP A 474 -31.40 -24.86 11.80
CA ASP A 474 -32.38 -25.88 12.27
C ASP A 474 -31.73 -26.78 13.35
N ALA A 475 -30.47 -27.15 13.18
CA ALA A 475 -29.72 -27.88 14.19
C ALA A 475 -29.52 -27.08 15.48
N GLY A 476 -29.28 -25.76 15.36
CA GLY A 476 -29.05 -24.86 16.50
C GLY A 476 -30.33 -24.36 17.19
N ARG A 477 -31.54 -24.56 16.62
CA ARG A 477 -32.82 -24.21 17.26
C ARG A 477 -33.26 -25.22 18.33
N ARG A 478 -32.30 -25.68 19.12
CA ARG A 478 -32.46 -26.64 20.21
C ARG A 478 -31.82 -26.11 21.49
N PRO A 479 -32.35 -26.49 22.68
CA PRO A 479 -31.62 -26.20 23.91
C PRO A 479 -30.22 -26.81 23.90
N PRO A 480 -29.21 -26.11 24.42
CA PRO A 480 -29.24 -24.78 25.02
C PRO A 480 -29.05 -23.62 24.01
N PHE A 481 -28.99 -23.86 22.72
CA PHE A 481 -28.59 -22.88 21.69
C PHE A 481 -29.75 -22.05 21.13
N ALA A 482 -30.99 -22.54 21.31
CA ALA A 482 -32.17 -21.81 20.89
C ALA A 482 -32.38 -20.54 21.74
N VAL A 483 -32.61 -19.41 21.09
CA VAL A 483 -32.93 -18.13 21.72
C VAL A 483 -34.22 -17.56 21.15
N PRO A 484 -35.12 -16.97 21.97
CA PRO A 484 -36.34 -16.36 21.47
C PRO A 484 -36.04 -15.09 20.65
N ASN A 485 -36.62 -14.96 19.49
CA ASN A 485 -36.65 -13.72 18.71
C ASN A 485 -37.73 -12.76 19.24
N LYS A 486 -37.70 -11.50 18.80
CA LYS A 486 -38.68 -10.47 19.18
C LYS A 486 -40.11 -10.80 18.74
N ASP A 487 -40.28 -11.62 17.71
CA ASP A 487 -41.56 -12.08 17.17
C ASP A 487 -42.07 -13.38 17.79
N GLY A 488 -41.39 -13.90 18.81
CA GLY A 488 -41.72 -15.16 19.47
C GLY A 488 -41.21 -16.43 18.76
N SER A 489 -40.61 -16.34 17.59
CA SER A 489 -39.98 -17.48 16.92
C SER A 489 -38.67 -17.88 17.61
N LEU A 490 -38.21 -19.13 17.38
CA LEU A 490 -36.92 -19.59 17.88
C LEU A 490 -35.80 -19.20 16.89
N GLY A 491 -34.91 -18.34 17.37
CA GLY A 491 -33.62 -18.06 16.72
C GLY A 491 -32.51 -18.97 17.25
N VAL A 492 -31.28 -18.70 16.82
CA VAL A 492 -30.07 -19.45 17.21
C VAL A 492 -29.07 -18.51 17.89
N GLY A 493 -28.65 -18.84 19.07
CA GLY A 493 -27.67 -18.08 19.84
C GLY A 493 -26.26 -18.18 19.26
N ARG A 494 -25.43 -17.16 19.55
CA ARG A 494 -24.02 -17.12 19.13
C ARG A 494 -23.23 -18.35 19.60
N ALA A 495 -23.60 -18.91 20.77
CA ALA A 495 -22.94 -20.07 21.35
C ALA A 495 -22.88 -21.29 20.41
N TRP A 496 -23.93 -21.53 19.59
CA TRP A 496 -23.94 -22.59 18.60
C TRP A 496 -22.82 -22.42 17.55
N PHE A 497 -22.71 -21.21 17.01
CA PHE A 497 -21.69 -20.94 16.00
C PHE A 497 -20.28 -21.01 16.59
N SER A 498 -20.09 -20.48 17.81
CA SER A 498 -18.82 -20.61 18.52
C SER A 498 -18.44 -22.07 18.74
N ALA A 499 -19.41 -22.92 19.14
CA ALA A 499 -19.17 -24.35 19.30
C ALA A 499 -18.73 -25.02 17.97
N LEU A 500 -19.41 -24.73 16.86
CA LEU A 500 -19.01 -25.25 15.54
C LEU A 500 -17.58 -24.84 15.19
N TYR A 501 -17.22 -23.56 15.37
CA TYR A 501 -15.88 -23.09 15.02
C TYR A 501 -14.79 -23.64 15.93
N GLU A 502 -15.02 -23.66 17.24
CA GLU A 502 -14.02 -24.13 18.21
C GLU A 502 -13.77 -25.63 18.13
N VAL A 503 -14.84 -26.41 17.97
CA VAL A 503 -14.73 -27.88 17.90
C VAL A 503 -14.23 -28.35 16.53
N LEU A 504 -14.77 -27.77 15.43
CA LEU A 504 -14.46 -28.26 14.09
C LEU A 504 -13.20 -27.61 13.50
N LEU A 505 -12.99 -26.31 13.74
CA LEU A 505 -11.96 -25.52 13.10
C LEU A 505 -10.88 -24.98 14.06
N GLY A 506 -11.06 -25.12 15.37
CA GLY A 506 -10.11 -24.62 16.39
C GLY A 506 -10.05 -23.09 16.45
N LYS A 507 -11.15 -22.39 16.12
CA LYS A 507 -11.28 -20.92 16.12
C LYS A 507 -12.53 -20.50 16.90
N SER A 508 -12.55 -19.25 17.41
CA SER A 508 -13.72 -18.71 18.13
C SER A 508 -14.82 -18.17 17.20
N GLU A 509 -14.50 -17.90 15.94
CA GLU A 509 -15.43 -17.31 14.96
C GLU A 509 -15.00 -17.65 13.52
N GLY A 510 -15.92 -17.45 12.56
CA GLY A 510 -15.69 -17.69 11.14
C GLY A 510 -16.88 -17.23 10.29
N PRO A 511 -16.82 -17.40 8.95
CA PRO A 511 -17.93 -17.02 8.05
C PRO A 511 -19.12 -17.95 8.18
N ARG A 512 -20.22 -17.60 7.49
CA ARG A 512 -21.43 -18.44 7.46
C ARG A 512 -21.12 -19.87 7.03
N PHE A 513 -21.50 -20.83 7.87
CA PHE A 513 -21.16 -22.25 7.68
C PHE A 513 -21.84 -22.86 6.45
N GLY A 514 -22.99 -22.31 6.00
CA GLY A 514 -23.69 -22.74 4.81
C GLY A 514 -22.86 -22.63 3.53
N GLY A 515 -22.13 -21.53 3.33
CA GLY A 515 -21.19 -21.38 2.21
C GLY A 515 -20.06 -22.40 2.26
N THR A 516 -19.57 -22.70 3.46
CA THR A 516 -18.55 -23.72 3.70
C THR A 516 -19.08 -25.12 3.30
N ILE A 517 -20.29 -25.48 3.73
CA ILE A 517 -20.92 -26.76 3.37
C ILE A 517 -21.16 -26.83 1.85
N ALA A 518 -21.58 -25.73 1.24
CA ALA A 518 -21.85 -25.68 -0.21
C ALA A 518 -20.59 -25.97 -1.05
N VAL A 519 -19.43 -25.57 -0.56
CA VAL A 519 -18.14 -25.79 -1.25
C VAL A 519 -17.52 -27.15 -0.86
N MET A 520 -17.65 -27.60 0.38
CA MET A 520 -17.17 -28.92 0.80
C MET A 520 -18.01 -30.07 0.30
N GLY A 521 -19.32 -29.89 0.36
CA GLY A 521 -20.32 -30.95 0.23
C GLY A 521 -20.75 -31.58 1.54
N VAL A 522 -21.90 -32.22 1.49
CA VAL A 522 -22.51 -32.89 2.65
C VAL A 522 -21.63 -34.03 3.17
N PRO A 523 -21.12 -34.97 2.32
CA PRO A 523 -20.30 -36.08 2.83
C PRO A 523 -19.07 -35.65 3.61
N GLU A 524 -18.34 -34.66 3.11
CA GLU A 524 -17.11 -34.17 3.75
C GLU A 524 -17.42 -33.39 5.03
N THR A 525 -18.52 -32.65 5.04
CA THR A 525 -18.97 -31.95 6.27
C THR A 525 -19.36 -32.96 7.34
N VAL A 526 -20.05 -34.00 6.98
CA VAL A 526 -20.39 -35.11 7.90
C VAL A 526 -19.12 -35.74 8.45
N ALA A 527 -18.18 -36.12 7.59
CA ALA A 527 -16.92 -36.71 8.00
C ALA A 527 -16.10 -35.76 8.92
N LEU A 528 -16.09 -34.45 8.64
CA LEU A 528 -15.44 -33.46 9.50
C LEU A 528 -16.05 -33.44 10.91
N ILE A 529 -17.39 -33.45 11.02
CA ILE A 529 -18.10 -33.43 12.30
C ILE A 529 -17.84 -34.74 13.07
N GLU A 530 -17.96 -35.90 12.40
CA GLU A 530 -17.71 -37.23 13.00
C GLU A 530 -16.28 -37.34 13.55
N ASN A 531 -15.28 -36.91 12.76
CA ASN A 531 -13.88 -36.90 13.18
C ASN A 531 -13.63 -35.97 14.36
N ALA A 532 -14.30 -34.82 14.42
CA ALA A 532 -14.17 -33.90 15.54
C ALA A 532 -14.80 -34.44 16.81
N LEU A 533 -15.95 -35.11 16.71
CA LEU A 533 -16.61 -35.76 17.84
C LEU A 533 -15.81 -36.97 18.34
N ALA A 534 -15.13 -37.71 17.45
CA ALA A 534 -14.28 -38.84 17.82
C ALA A 534 -13.00 -38.39 18.56
N ARG A 535 -12.40 -37.26 18.20
CA ARG A 535 -11.24 -36.69 18.92
C ARG A 535 -11.50 -36.39 20.39
N GLY A 536 -12.73 -36.00 20.74
CA GLY A 536 -13.14 -35.73 22.12
C GLY A 536 -13.26 -36.97 23.00
N HIS A 537 -13.14 -38.19 22.45
CA HIS A 537 -13.22 -39.47 23.15
C HIS A 537 -11.87 -40.18 23.29
N ALA A 538 -10.77 -39.59 22.77
CA ALA A 538 -9.44 -40.15 23.01
C ALA A 538 -9.04 -39.85 24.47
N PRO A 539 -8.69 -40.86 25.28
CA PRO A 539 -8.15 -40.63 26.63
C PRO A 539 -6.81 -39.91 26.48
N GLY A 540 -6.64 -38.79 27.22
CA GLY A 540 -5.44 -37.99 27.30
C GLY A 540 -4.20 -38.78 27.79
#